data_7a4217d01a631d4616386977f059e395
#
_entry.id   7a4217d01a631d4616386977f059e395
#
_cell.length_a   1.000
_cell.length_b   1.000
_cell.length_c   1.000
_cell.angle_alpha   90.00
_cell.angle_beta   90.00
_cell.angle_gamma   90.00
#
_symmetry.space_group_name_H-M   'P 1'
#
loop_
_entity.id
_entity.type
_entity.pdbx_description
1 polymer ?
#
loop_
_entity_poly.entity_id
_entity_poly.type
_entity_poly.pdbx_seq_one_letter_code
_entity_poly.pdbx_strand_id
1 'polypeptide(L)'
;IFLHPAEAIHGDLGKVQKKSVVLLISYSGETGEILALIPALKRLNVTIIALTGVIQSTLASNADIILDMSVDREACPLNLAPTTSTMITMVLGDALAVGLMERKNFKQEDFALTHPGGALGRRLLSNVKDEMKQVNLPFVNKESNVQDVLIKMTECRLGLALVGSKEKLYGVITDGDIRRALIDNSNFSNLKANDLMNKNPLTAIETDNLQLAETRMREEKDK
;
A
#
# COMPACT_ATOMS: atom_id res chain seq x y z
N ILE A 1 10.79 16.63 -3.15
CA ILE A 1 9.87 17.69 -3.68
C ILE A 1 10.23 17.90 -5.13
N PHE A 2 9.24 17.93 -6.02
CA PHE A 2 9.43 18.31 -7.41
C PHE A 2 9.38 19.84 -7.53
N LEU A 3 10.30 20.41 -8.30
CA LEU A 3 10.36 21.83 -8.66
C LEU A 3 10.49 21.96 -10.18
N HIS A 4 9.54 22.65 -10.80
CA HIS A 4 9.71 23.00 -12.21
C HIS A 4 10.71 24.18 -12.30
N PRO A 5 11.69 24.17 -13.24
CA PRO A 5 12.71 25.20 -13.30
C PRO A 5 12.14 26.62 -13.42
N ALA A 6 11.12 26.83 -14.23
CA ALA A 6 10.45 28.11 -14.38
C ALA A 6 9.83 28.63 -13.06
N GLU A 7 9.18 27.74 -12.29
CA GLU A 7 8.59 28.08 -11.00
C GLU A 7 9.68 28.39 -9.97
N ALA A 8 10.78 27.63 -10.01
CA ALA A 8 11.92 27.81 -9.12
C ALA A 8 12.54 29.21 -9.27
N ILE A 9 12.69 29.72 -10.50
CA ILE A 9 13.22 31.08 -10.76
C ILE A 9 12.29 32.15 -10.18
N HIS A 10 10.99 31.90 -10.14
CA HIS A 10 9.97 32.85 -9.69
C HIS A 10 9.58 32.73 -8.20
N GLY A 11 10.37 32.00 -7.40
CA GLY A 11 10.21 31.99 -5.93
C GLY A 11 10.18 30.61 -5.29
N ASP A 12 9.81 29.56 -6.01
CA ASP A 12 9.74 28.19 -5.46
C ASP A 12 11.12 27.66 -5.00
N LEU A 13 12.21 28.31 -5.40
CA LEU A 13 13.55 28.03 -4.88
C LEU A 13 13.62 28.22 -3.34
N GLY A 14 12.70 28.98 -2.75
CA GLY A 14 12.53 29.10 -1.29
C GLY A 14 12.20 27.79 -0.57
N LYS A 15 11.74 26.76 -1.29
CA LYS A 15 11.52 25.41 -0.76
C LYS A 15 12.84 24.62 -0.54
N VAL A 16 13.93 25.08 -1.13
CA VAL A 16 15.25 24.44 -1.02
C VAL A 16 15.96 24.91 0.25
N GLN A 17 16.28 23.98 1.12
CA GLN A 17 16.96 24.24 2.41
C GLN A 17 18.46 23.96 2.32
N LYS A 18 19.28 24.53 3.22
CA LYS A 18 20.75 24.39 3.25
C LYS A 18 21.28 22.94 3.26
N LYS A 19 20.47 21.97 3.68
CA LYS A 19 20.86 20.53 3.70
C LYS A 19 20.19 19.73 2.59
N SER A 20 19.50 20.39 1.66
CA SER A 20 18.88 19.71 0.54
C SER A 20 19.91 19.15 -0.41
N VAL A 21 19.58 18.04 -1.04
CA VAL A 21 20.25 17.53 -2.23
C VAL A 21 19.33 17.84 -3.40
N VAL A 22 19.85 18.48 -4.44
CA VAL A 22 19.07 18.88 -5.61
C VAL A 22 19.52 18.05 -6.81
N LEU A 23 18.59 17.25 -7.36
CA LEU A 23 18.80 16.50 -8.59
C LEU A 23 18.31 17.34 -9.76
N LEU A 24 19.21 17.76 -10.63
CA LEU A 24 18.92 18.49 -11.87
C LEU A 24 18.98 17.52 -13.05
N ILE A 25 17.91 17.47 -13.85
CA ILE A 25 17.74 16.53 -14.96
C ILE A 25 17.73 17.31 -16.27
N SER A 26 18.73 17.10 -17.11
CA SER A 26 18.80 17.66 -18.45
C SER A 26 19.65 16.78 -19.34
N TYR A 27 19.07 16.21 -20.40
CA TYR A 27 19.81 15.30 -21.29
C TYR A 27 21.02 16.00 -21.94
N SER A 28 20.81 17.19 -22.51
CA SER A 28 21.90 17.97 -23.09
C SER A 28 22.84 18.59 -22.05
N GLY A 29 22.34 18.80 -20.81
CA GLY A 29 23.01 19.55 -19.78
C GLY A 29 23.17 21.05 -20.08
N GLU A 30 22.46 21.56 -21.09
CA GLU A 30 22.51 22.94 -21.58
C GLU A 30 21.14 23.64 -21.54
N THR A 31 20.15 23.08 -20.84
CA THR A 31 18.82 23.69 -20.71
C THR A 31 18.91 25.00 -19.94
N GLY A 32 18.58 26.12 -20.58
CA GLY A 32 18.77 27.47 -20.04
C GLY A 32 18.09 27.71 -18.69
N GLU A 33 16.83 27.25 -18.54
CA GLU A 33 16.07 27.39 -17.28
C GLU A 33 16.72 26.62 -16.12
N ILE A 34 17.36 25.47 -16.40
CA ILE A 34 18.07 24.69 -15.37
C ILE A 34 19.38 25.36 -15.02
N LEU A 35 20.14 25.82 -16.02
CA LEU A 35 21.41 26.51 -15.81
C LEU A 35 21.25 27.82 -15.01
N ALA A 36 20.14 28.52 -15.22
CA ALA A 36 19.82 29.74 -14.48
C ALA A 36 19.65 29.53 -12.96
N LEU A 37 19.35 28.31 -12.52
CA LEU A 37 19.22 27.97 -11.09
C LEU A 37 20.59 27.78 -10.40
N ILE A 38 21.62 27.40 -11.13
CA ILE A 38 22.91 26.98 -10.57
C ILE A 38 23.52 28.05 -9.65
N PRO A 39 23.60 29.35 -10.03
CA PRO A 39 24.18 30.35 -9.15
C PRO A 39 23.46 30.50 -7.81
N ALA A 40 22.15 30.37 -7.80
CA ALA A 40 21.35 30.43 -6.58
C ALA A 40 21.55 29.18 -5.70
N LEU A 41 21.55 27.99 -6.31
CA LEU A 41 21.81 26.74 -5.60
C LEU A 41 23.21 26.70 -4.97
N LYS A 42 24.23 27.18 -5.68
CA LYS A 42 25.59 27.34 -5.13
C LYS A 42 25.66 28.32 -3.95
N ARG A 43 24.93 29.43 -3.99
CA ARG A 43 24.78 30.34 -2.84
C ARG A 43 24.11 29.72 -1.64
N LEU A 44 23.15 28.83 -1.85
CA LEU A 44 22.50 28.06 -0.79
C LEU A 44 23.38 26.96 -0.21
N ASN A 45 24.53 26.70 -0.84
CA ASN A 45 25.47 25.64 -0.45
C ASN A 45 24.82 24.27 -0.32
N VAL A 46 24.03 23.89 -1.33
CA VAL A 46 23.37 22.59 -1.42
C VAL A 46 24.16 21.67 -2.34
N THR A 47 24.04 20.36 -2.13
CA THR A 47 24.64 19.36 -3.02
C THR A 47 23.84 19.28 -4.32
N ILE A 48 24.51 19.45 -5.45
CA ILE A 48 23.93 19.36 -6.78
C ILE A 48 24.31 18.03 -7.42
N ILE A 49 23.32 17.25 -7.79
CA ILE A 49 23.49 16.05 -8.60
C ILE A 49 22.98 16.35 -10.02
N ALA A 50 23.82 16.17 -11.02
CA ALA A 50 23.42 16.26 -12.42
C ALA A 50 23.06 14.89 -12.96
N LEU A 51 21.88 14.74 -13.55
CA LEU A 51 21.51 13.61 -14.37
C LEU A 51 21.48 14.09 -15.81
N THR A 52 22.48 13.69 -16.61
CA THR A 52 22.70 14.23 -17.94
C THR A 52 23.29 13.17 -18.89
N GLY A 53 22.94 13.26 -20.18
CA GLY A 53 23.53 12.43 -21.24
C GLY A 53 24.85 12.98 -21.78
N VAL A 54 25.27 14.19 -21.34
CA VAL A 54 26.51 14.84 -21.80
C VAL A 54 27.36 15.24 -20.57
N ILE A 55 28.31 14.38 -20.22
CA ILE A 55 29.13 14.55 -19.00
C ILE A 55 30.11 15.72 -19.08
N GLN A 56 30.33 16.32 -20.26
CA GLN A 56 31.13 17.54 -20.45
C GLN A 56 30.29 18.80 -20.52
N SER A 57 28.98 18.72 -20.25
CA SER A 57 28.06 19.85 -20.32
C SER A 57 28.30 20.89 -19.20
N THR A 58 27.71 22.08 -19.38
CA THR A 58 27.70 23.14 -18.39
C THR A 58 27.07 22.67 -17.07
N LEU A 59 25.99 21.92 -17.12
CA LEU A 59 25.35 21.34 -15.94
C LEU A 59 26.30 20.40 -15.21
N ALA A 60 26.92 19.45 -15.91
CA ALA A 60 27.85 18.49 -15.32
C ALA A 60 29.06 19.18 -14.66
N SER A 61 29.63 20.18 -15.33
CA SER A 61 30.78 20.95 -14.82
C SER A 61 30.45 21.74 -13.54
N ASN A 62 29.19 21.95 -13.24
CA ASN A 62 28.74 22.71 -12.07
C ASN A 62 28.14 21.83 -10.97
N ALA A 63 28.03 20.53 -11.17
CA ALA A 63 27.49 19.58 -10.22
C ALA A 63 28.56 18.96 -9.32
N ASP A 64 28.18 18.55 -8.12
CA ASP A 64 29.03 17.81 -7.19
C ASP A 64 29.09 16.32 -7.54
N ILE A 65 28.04 15.80 -8.11
CA ILE A 65 27.90 14.40 -8.54
C ILE A 65 27.27 14.37 -9.93
N ILE A 66 27.78 13.53 -10.81
CA ILE A 66 27.26 13.33 -12.15
C ILE A 66 26.75 11.89 -12.25
N LEU A 67 25.50 11.75 -12.71
CA LEU A 67 24.90 10.50 -13.11
C LEU A 67 24.75 10.51 -14.63
N ASP A 68 25.52 9.65 -15.29
CA ASP A 68 25.50 9.53 -16.73
C ASP A 68 24.27 8.77 -17.19
N MET A 69 23.44 9.42 -18.03
CA MET A 69 22.28 8.83 -18.68
C MET A 69 22.43 8.83 -20.23
N SER A 70 23.67 8.85 -20.72
CA SER A 70 23.93 8.83 -22.15
C SER A 70 23.34 7.57 -22.80
N VAL A 71 22.86 7.74 -24.01
CA VAL A 71 22.36 6.65 -24.87
C VAL A 71 22.94 6.80 -26.27
N ASP A 72 23.19 5.68 -26.93
CA ASP A 72 23.76 5.69 -28.27
C ASP A 72 22.84 6.38 -29.29
N ARG A 73 21.53 6.17 -29.13
CA ARG A 73 20.51 6.79 -29.97
C ARG A 73 19.14 6.76 -29.32
N GLU A 74 18.27 7.66 -29.75
CA GLU A 74 16.85 7.59 -29.47
C GLU A 74 16.17 6.48 -30.28
N ALA A 75 15.13 5.84 -29.71
CA ALA A 75 14.30 4.86 -30.43
C ALA A 75 13.43 5.51 -31.51
N CYS A 76 13.23 6.81 -31.44
CA CYS A 76 12.57 7.61 -32.47
C CYS A 76 13.28 7.43 -33.83
N PRO A 77 12.57 7.15 -34.94
CA PRO A 77 13.16 6.95 -36.25
C PRO A 77 14.04 8.12 -36.75
N LEU A 78 13.72 9.33 -36.30
CA LEU A 78 14.46 10.55 -36.63
C LEU A 78 15.58 10.86 -35.62
N ASN A 79 15.73 10.06 -34.59
CA ASN A 79 16.68 10.31 -33.47
C ASN A 79 16.50 11.69 -32.81
N LEU A 80 15.27 12.21 -32.76
CA LEU A 80 14.98 13.57 -32.25
C LEU A 80 14.10 13.56 -30.99
N ALA A 81 13.05 12.74 -31.00
CA ALA A 81 12.10 12.71 -29.88
C ALA A 81 12.70 11.92 -28.69
N PRO A 82 12.63 12.47 -27.45
CA PRO A 82 13.10 11.77 -26.27
C PRO A 82 12.31 10.47 -26.07
N THR A 83 12.99 9.34 -26.15
CA THR A 83 12.42 7.99 -26.01
C THR A 83 13.34 7.13 -25.17
N THR A 84 14.48 6.69 -25.69
CA THR A 84 15.48 5.91 -24.93
C THR A 84 16.02 6.73 -23.76
N SER A 85 16.31 8.01 -23.97
CA SER A 85 16.75 8.92 -22.92
C SER A 85 15.72 9.10 -21.80
N THR A 86 14.44 9.12 -22.13
CA THR A 86 13.35 9.15 -21.12
C THR A 86 13.33 7.87 -20.30
N MET A 87 13.46 6.72 -20.94
CA MET A 87 13.46 5.43 -20.24
C MET A 87 14.64 5.28 -19.29
N ILE A 88 15.86 5.64 -19.72
CA ILE A 88 17.02 5.56 -18.84
C ILE A 88 16.91 6.54 -17.66
N THR A 89 16.33 7.72 -17.87
CA THR A 89 16.06 8.69 -16.79
C THR A 89 15.14 8.08 -15.73
N MET A 90 14.06 7.41 -16.14
CA MET A 90 13.14 6.73 -15.23
C MET A 90 13.84 5.61 -14.47
N VAL A 91 14.58 4.74 -15.17
CA VAL A 91 15.30 3.62 -14.56
C VAL A 91 16.31 4.10 -13.51
N LEU A 92 17.07 5.15 -13.81
CA LEU A 92 18.03 5.73 -12.86
C LEU A 92 17.31 6.37 -11.66
N GLY A 93 16.17 7.03 -11.91
CA GLY A 93 15.33 7.58 -10.83
C GLY A 93 14.81 6.49 -9.90
N ASP A 94 14.30 5.40 -10.44
CA ASP A 94 13.84 4.24 -9.66
C ASP A 94 14.99 3.57 -8.90
N ALA A 95 16.16 3.39 -9.53
CA ALA A 95 17.34 2.85 -8.87
C ALA A 95 17.78 3.70 -7.66
N LEU A 96 17.76 5.04 -7.81
CA LEU A 96 18.03 5.96 -6.69
C LEU A 96 16.98 5.82 -5.58
N ALA A 97 15.71 5.74 -5.94
CA ALA A 97 14.62 5.59 -4.98
C ALA A 97 14.75 4.28 -4.19
N VAL A 98 14.96 3.16 -4.88
CA VAL A 98 15.15 1.83 -4.26
C VAL A 98 16.38 1.81 -3.36
N GLY A 99 17.53 2.33 -3.84
CA GLY A 99 18.74 2.41 -3.03
C GLY A 99 18.56 3.28 -1.77
N LEU A 100 17.77 4.36 -1.85
CA LEU A 100 17.42 5.17 -0.68
C LEU A 100 16.48 4.45 0.27
N MET A 101 15.51 3.66 -0.24
CA MET A 101 14.62 2.84 0.58
C MET A 101 15.42 1.80 1.38
N GLU A 102 16.33 1.09 0.73
CA GLU A 102 17.21 0.12 1.40
C GLU A 102 18.08 0.77 2.47
N ARG A 103 18.75 1.88 2.12
CA ARG A 103 19.63 2.59 3.04
C ARG A 103 18.90 3.17 4.25
N LYS A 104 17.64 3.56 4.09
CA LYS A 104 16.78 4.08 5.16
C LYS A 104 16.05 3.00 5.93
N ASN A 105 16.19 1.72 5.54
CA ASN A 105 15.40 0.62 6.07
C ASN A 105 13.89 0.92 6.00
N PHE A 106 13.45 1.46 4.86
CA PHE A 106 12.07 1.86 4.63
C PHE A 106 11.16 0.63 4.57
N LYS A 107 10.11 0.64 5.39
CA LYS A 107 9.22 -0.50 5.59
C LYS A 107 7.83 -0.23 5.00
N GLN A 108 7.01 -1.28 4.96
CA GLN A 108 5.63 -1.19 4.51
C GLN A 108 4.80 -0.22 5.36
N GLU A 109 5.08 -0.15 6.66
CA GLU A 109 4.42 0.76 7.60
C GLU A 109 4.72 2.23 7.26
N ASP A 110 5.96 2.53 6.87
CA ASP A 110 6.36 3.89 6.43
C ASP A 110 5.63 4.28 5.14
N PHE A 111 5.48 3.33 4.22
CA PHE A 111 4.70 3.53 3.00
C PHE A 111 3.21 3.79 3.32
N ALA A 112 2.63 3.02 4.23
CA ALA A 112 1.24 3.15 4.64
C ALA A 112 0.94 4.53 5.24
N LEU A 113 1.84 5.07 6.07
CA LEU A 113 1.71 6.40 6.67
C LEU A 113 1.56 7.52 5.62
N THR A 114 2.21 7.37 4.46
CA THR A 114 2.14 8.34 3.37
C THR A 114 1.03 8.04 2.36
N HIS A 115 0.40 6.85 2.43
CA HIS A 115 -0.65 6.41 1.52
C HIS A 115 -1.91 5.91 2.27
N PRO A 116 -2.47 6.68 3.22
CA PRO A 116 -3.54 6.20 4.12
C PRO A 116 -4.85 5.86 3.38
N GLY A 117 -5.10 6.49 2.24
CA GLY A 117 -6.32 6.29 1.45
C GLY A 117 -6.30 5.07 0.51
N GLY A 118 -5.14 4.46 0.29
CA GLY A 118 -5.00 3.29 -0.57
C GLY A 118 -5.44 1.99 0.10
N ALA A 119 -5.78 0.96 -0.69
CA ALA A 119 -6.12 -0.36 -0.15
C ALA A 119 -5.02 -0.93 0.74
N LEU A 120 -3.75 -0.75 0.34
CA LEU A 120 -2.59 -1.18 1.12
C LEU A 120 -2.45 -0.39 2.43
N GLY A 121 -2.63 0.94 2.39
CA GLY A 121 -2.57 1.80 3.58
C GLY A 121 -3.63 1.42 4.61
N ARG A 122 -4.89 1.28 4.19
CA ARG A 122 -5.97 0.81 5.06
C ARG A 122 -5.64 -0.54 5.68
N ARG A 123 -5.23 -1.51 4.87
CA ARG A 123 -4.92 -2.86 5.34
C ARG A 123 -3.79 -2.90 6.40
N LEU A 124 -2.76 -2.07 6.24
CA LEU A 124 -1.61 -2.02 7.15
C LEU A 124 -1.88 -1.22 8.43
N LEU A 125 -2.75 -0.20 8.36
CA LEU A 125 -3.01 0.72 9.47
C LEU A 125 -4.29 0.42 10.23
N SER A 126 -5.25 -0.35 9.65
CA SER A 126 -6.51 -0.66 10.31
C SER A 126 -6.38 -1.75 11.36
N ASN A 127 -7.12 -1.59 12.43
CA ASN A 127 -7.38 -2.62 13.42
C ASN A 127 -8.68 -3.37 13.09
N VAL A 128 -8.88 -4.51 13.71
CA VAL A 128 -10.13 -5.29 13.60
C VAL A 128 -11.35 -4.41 13.92
N LYS A 129 -11.25 -3.53 14.91
CA LYS A 129 -12.30 -2.59 15.31
C LYS A 129 -12.79 -1.69 14.17
N ASP A 130 -11.90 -1.29 13.26
CA ASP A 130 -12.24 -0.35 12.19
C ASP A 130 -13.10 -0.99 11.09
N GLU A 131 -13.04 -2.32 10.95
CA GLU A 131 -13.73 -3.08 9.93
C GLU A 131 -14.81 -4.04 10.49
N MET A 132 -14.78 -4.34 11.80
CA MET A 132 -15.72 -5.29 12.40
C MET A 132 -17.15 -4.74 12.40
N LYS A 133 -18.11 -5.62 12.14
CA LYS A 133 -19.53 -5.31 12.26
C LYS A 133 -19.95 -5.30 13.75
N GLN A 134 -20.52 -4.20 14.22
CA GLN A 134 -20.86 -4.00 15.65
C GLN A 134 -22.37 -4.05 15.92
N VAL A 135 -23.17 -3.88 14.88
CA VAL A 135 -24.64 -3.82 14.95
C VAL A 135 -25.26 -4.90 14.09
N ASN A 136 -26.47 -5.28 14.44
CA ASN A 136 -27.23 -6.32 13.74
C ASN A 136 -26.44 -7.64 13.61
N LEU A 137 -25.91 -8.12 14.73
CA LEU A 137 -25.16 -9.38 14.79
C LEU A 137 -26.09 -10.57 14.85
N PRO A 138 -25.76 -11.69 14.17
CA PRO A 138 -26.61 -12.86 14.01
C PRO A 138 -26.58 -13.79 15.23
N PHE A 139 -26.92 -13.31 16.41
CA PHE A 139 -26.99 -14.14 17.61
C PHE A 139 -28.18 -15.09 17.61
N VAL A 140 -27.93 -16.34 17.97
CA VAL A 140 -28.92 -17.41 18.19
C VAL A 140 -28.60 -18.14 19.51
N ASN A 141 -29.61 -18.79 20.08
CA ASN A 141 -29.45 -19.62 21.28
C ASN A 141 -28.98 -21.04 20.91
N LYS A 142 -28.35 -21.75 21.86
CA LYS A 142 -27.93 -23.15 21.68
C LYS A 142 -29.07 -24.06 21.23
N GLU A 143 -30.27 -23.80 21.72
CA GLU A 143 -31.49 -24.59 21.47
C GLU A 143 -32.27 -24.13 20.24
N SER A 144 -31.79 -23.08 19.54
CA SER A 144 -32.42 -22.63 18.28
C SER A 144 -32.38 -23.76 17.24
N ASN A 145 -33.52 -23.97 16.56
CA ASN A 145 -33.59 -24.94 15.46
C ASN A 145 -32.87 -24.42 14.21
N VAL A 146 -32.61 -25.29 13.26
CA VAL A 146 -31.88 -24.96 12.01
C VAL A 146 -32.56 -23.85 11.22
N GLN A 147 -33.91 -23.84 11.21
CA GLN A 147 -34.65 -22.83 10.45
C GLN A 147 -34.44 -21.42 11.03
N ASP A 148 -34.47 -21.27 12.36
CA ASP A 148 -34.19 -19.99 13.02
C ASP A 148 -32.78 -19.54 12.78
N VAL A 149 -31.79 -20.46 12.77
CA VAL A 149 -30.39 -20.17 12.43
C VAL A 149 -30.28 -19.62 11.01
N LEU A 150 -30.90 -20.29 10.03
CA LEU A 150 -30.89 -19.89 8.62
C LEU A 150 -31.54 -18.53 8.39
N ILE A 151 -32.70 -18.28 9.05
CA ILE A 151 -33.39 -16.99 8.99
C ILE A 151 -32.43 -15.89 9.49
N LYS A 152 -31.80 -16.11 10.64
CA LYS A 152 -30.90 -15.12 11.24
C LYS A 152 -29.67 -14.85 10.41
N MET A 153 -29.05 -15.88 9.83
CA MET A 153 -27.93 -15.74 8.90
C MET A 153 -28.30 -14.90 7.67
N THR A 154 -29.52 -15.16 7.12
CA THR A 154 -30.07 -14.47 5.94
C THR A 154 -30.35 -12.99 6.24
N GLU A 155 -30.98 -12.68 7.37
CA GLU A 155 -31.25 -11.31 7.80
C GLU A 155 -30.00 -10.46 7.96
N CYS A 156 -28.99 -11.04 8.60
CA CYS A 156 -27.74 -10.31 8.91
C CYS A 156 -26.72 -10.28 7.76
N ARG A 157 -26.87 -11.16 6.76
CA ARG A 157 -26.03 -11.24 5.54
C ARG A 157 -24.53 -11.36 5.84
N LEU A 158 -24.16 -12.14 6.85
CA LEU A 158 -22.76 -12.37 7.22
C LEU A 158 -22.24 -13.77 6.87
N GLY A 159 -23.11 -14.65 6.36
CA GLY A 159 -22.74 -16.04 6.05
C GLY A 159 -22.42 -16.89 7.29
N LEU A 160 -22.78 -16.39 8.48
CA LEU A 160 -22.56 -17.08 9.74
C LEU A 160 -23.63 -16.72 10.77
N ALA A 161 -23.75 -17.55 11.83
CA ALA A 161 -24.49 -17.24 13.05
C ALA A 161 -23.57 -17.38 14.28
N LEU A 162 -23.81 -16.54 15.28
CA LEU A 162 -23.13 -16.53 16.57
C LEU A 162 -23.99 -17.22 17.61
N VAL A 163 -23.53 -18.34 18.15
CA VAL A 163 -24.27 -19.07 19.17
C VAL A 163 -23.91 -18.51 20.54
N GLY A 164 -24.85 -17.79 21.17
CA GLY A 164 -24.64 -17.13 22.44
C GLY A 164 -25.23 -15.72 22.52
N SER A 165 -24.53 -14.85 23.22
CA SER A 165 -24.87 -13.43 23.38
C SER A 165 -23.62 -12.56 23.26
N LYS A 166 -23.77 -11.22 23.38
CA LYS A 166 -22.62 -10.29 23.41
C LYS A 166 -21.65 -10.55 24.57
N GLU A 167 -22.18 -11.05 25.69
CA GLU A 167 -21.41 -11.31 26.90
C GLU A 167 -20.72 -12.67 26.85
N LYS A 168 -21.29 -13.64 26.10
CA LYS A 168 -20.77 -15.00 26.06
C LYS A 168 -21.03 -15.68 24.72
N LEU A 169 -19.97 -15.87 23.97
CA LEU A 169 -19.97 -16.66 22.75
C LEU A 169 -19.68 -18.13 23.09
N TYR A 170 -20.52 -19.05 22.58
CA TYR A 170 -20.35 -20.50 22.73
C TYR A 170 -19.76 -21.15 21.47
N GLY A 171 -19.99 -20.56 20.32
CA GLY A 171 -19.49 -21.06 19.05
C GLY A 171 -20.03 -20.26 17.86
N VAL A 172 -19.63 -20.67 16.68
CA VAL A 172 -20.01 -20.04 15.40
C VAL A 172 -20.52 -21.14 14.45
N ILE A 173 -21.55 -20.83 13.69
CA ILE A 173 -22.08 -21.67 12.61
C ILE A 173 -21.87 -20.93 11.31
N THR A 174 -21.20 -21.53 10.34
CA THR A 174 -20.97 -20.97 9.01
C THR A 174 -21.87 -21.63 7.96
N ASP A 175 -21.99 -21.02 6.76
CA ASP A 175 -22.65 -21.65 5.61
C ASP A 175 -22.03 -23.02 5.27
N GLY A 176 -20.72 -23.19 5.51
CA GLY A 176 -20.04 -24.47 5.32
C GLY A 176 -20.50 -25.55 6.30
N ASP A 177 -20.73 -25.18 7.58
CA ASP A 177 -21.21 -26.11 8.59
C ASP A 177 -22.64 -26.58 8.27
N ILE A 178 -23.50 -25.65 7.86
CA ILE A 178 -24.87 -25.96 7.42
C ILE A 178 -24.86 -26.94 6.25
N ARG A 179 -24.05 -26.70 5.22
CA ARG A 179 -23.95 -27.57 4.04
C ARG A 179 -23.44 -28.98 4.40
N ARG A 180 -22.40 -29.08 5.23
CA ARG A 180 -21.93 -30.39 5.71
C ARG A 180 -22.97 -31.13 6.48
N ALA A 181 -23.65 -30.48 7.43
CA ALA A 181 -24.69 -31.10 8.21
C ALA A 181 -25.90 -31.58 7.35
N LEU A 182 -26.23 -30.83 6.29
CA LEU A 182 -27.27 -31.21 5.35
C LEU A 182 -26.92 -32.49 4.55
N ILE A 183 -25.65 -32.67 4.20
CA ILE A 183 -25.17 -33.86 3.47
C ILE A 183 -25.10 -35.08 4.39
N ASP A 184 -24.57 -34.86 5.61
CA ASP A 184 -24.21 -35.94 6.52
C ASP A 184 -25.40 -36.48 7.36
N ASN A 185 -26.46 -35.71 7.51
CA ASN A 185 -27.56 -36.04 8.40
C ASN A 185 -28.92 -36.16 7.68
N SER A 186 -29.48 -37.38 7.67
CA SER A 186 -30.83 -37.63 7.20
C SER A 186 -31.92 -36.91 8.03
N ASN A 187 -31.61 -36.44 9.23
CA ASN A 187 -32.50 -35.78 10.16
C ASN A 187 -32.13 -34.32 10.42
N PHE A 188 -31.60 -33.63 9.39
CA PHE A 188 -31.12 -32.25 9.45
C PHE A 188 -32.12 -31.28 10.11
N SER A 189 -33.43 -31.43 9.85
CA SER A 189 -34.45 -30.54 10.38
C SER A 189 -34.58 -30.55 11.91
N ASN A 190 -34.09 -31.59 12.57
CA ASN A 190 -34.20 -31.74 14.03
C ASN A 190 -32.93 -31.30 14.76
N LEU A 191 -31.88 -30.93 14.00
CA LEU A 191 -30.65 -30.43 14.60
C LEU A 191 -30.87 -29.04 15.22
N LYS A 192 -30.11 -28.78 16.28
CA LYS A 192 -30.05 -27.49 16.99
C LYS A 192 -28.75 -26.77 16.73
N ALA A 193 -28.69 -25.48 17.03
CA ALA A 193 -27.51 -24.68 16.90
C ALA A 193 -26.31 -25.28 17.64
N ASN A 194 -26.51 -25.89 18.82
CA ASN A 194 -25.48 -26.58 19.57
C ASN A 194 -24.86 -27.79 18.84
N ASP A 195 -25.61 -28.43 17.95
CA ASP A 195 -25.14 -29.59 17.18
C ASP A 195 -24.31 -29.17 15.94
N LEU A 196 -24.56 -27.96 15.45
CA LEU A 196 -23.98 -27.40 14.24
C LEU A 196 -22.76 -26.54 14.49
N MET A 197 -22.66 -25.95 15.69
CA MET A 197 -21.62 -24.92 15.95
C MET A 197 -20.21 -25.49 16.06
N ASN A 198 -19.25 -24.77 15.50
CA ASN A 198 -17.85 -24.89 15.89
C ASN A 198 -17.67 -24.23 17.26
N LYS A 199 -17.31 -25.02 18.26
CA LYS A 199 -17.12 -24.58 19.65
C LYS A 199 -15.83 -23.81 19.89
N ASN A 200 -14.88 -23.94 19.00
CA ASN A 200 -13.55 -23.30 19.08
C ASN A 200 -13.30 -22.44 17.84
N PRO A 201 -14.09 -21.37 17.62
CA PRO A 201 -13.85 -20.48 16.49
C PRO A 201 -12.55 -19.73 16.65
N LEU A 202 -11.89 -19.43 15.54
CA LEU A 202 -10.77 -18.51 15.55
C LEU A 202 -11.27 -17.11 15.91
N THR A 203 -10.63 -16.47 16.84
CA THR A 203 -11.00 -15.13 17.32
C THR A 203 -9.84 -14.14 17.21
N ALA A 204 -10.19 -12.86 17.09
CA ALA A 204 -9.27 -11.74 17.18
C ALA A 204 -9.82 -10.73 18.19
N ILE A 205 -8.96 -9.96 18.81
CA ILE A 205 -9.37 -8.83 19.65
C ILE A 205 -9.47 -7.56 18.79
N GLU A 206 -10.31 -6.63 19.21
CA GLU A 206 -10.62 -5.42 18.43
C GLU A 206 -9.39 -4.55 18.13
N THR A 207 -8.34 -4.64 18.96
CA THR A 207 -7.07 -3.90 18.81
C THR A 207 -6.04 -4.63 17.95
N ASP A 208 -6.31 -5.89 17.54
CA ASP A 208 -5.42 -6.61 16.64
C ASP A 208 -5.34 -5.92 15.28
N ASN A 209 -4.16 -5.92 14.69
CA ASN A 209 -3.98 -5.44 13.33
C ASN A 209 -4.78 -6.32 12.35
N LEU A 210 -5.52 -5.68 11.44
CA LEU A 210 -6.40 -6.36 10.49
C LEU A 210 -5.65 -7.35 9.60
N GLN A 211 -4.47 -6.98 9.10
CA GLN A 211 -3.65 -7.86 8.27
C GLN A 211 -3.21 -9.13 9.00
N LEU A 212 -2.87 -9.00 10.29
CA LEU A 212 -2.48 -10.15 11.11
C LEU A 212 -3.66 -11.09 11.33
N ALA A 213 -4.85 -10.53 11.58
CA ALA A 213 -6.09 -11.31 11.69
C ALA A 213 -6.41 -12.06 10.38
N GLU A 214 -6.32 -11.39 9.24
CA GLU A 214 -6.50 -12.03 7.92
C GLU A 214 -5.48 -13.14 7.65
N THR A 215 -4.21 -12.95 8.02
CA THR A 215 -3.16 -13.95 7.84
C THR A 215 -3.46 -15.21 8.64
N ARG A 216 -3.84 -15.05 9.92
CA ARG A 216 -4.27 -16.18 10.76
C ARG A 216 -5.46 -16.95 10.17
N MET A 217 -6.44 -16.22 9.61
CA MET A 217 -7.60 -16.86 8.96
C MET A 217 -7.22 -17.67 7.73
N ARG A 218 -6.21 -17.26 6.97
CA ARG A 218 -5.71 -18.01 5.80
C ARG A 218 -4.94 -19.25 6.21
N GLU A 219 -4.01 -19.13 7.15
CA GLU A 219 -3.20 -20.25 7.64
C GLU A 219 -4.03 -21.39 8.25
N GLU A 220 -5.15 -21.07 8.91
CA GLU A 220 -6.07 -22.07 9.45
C GLU A 220 -7.00 -22.70 8.39
N LYS A 221 -7.17 -22.07 7.24
CA LYS A 221 -7.96 -22.61 6.13
C LYS A 221 -7.21 -23.68 5.34
N ASP A 222 -5.88 -23.65 5.39
CA ASP A 222 -4.99 -24.55 4.66
C ASP A 222 -4.60 -25.80 5.51
N LYS A 223 -5.11 -25.91 6.75
CA LYS A 223 -5.02 -27.08 7.64
C LYS A 223 -6.30 -27.89 7.60
#